data_ebaf65756ab6129b0dcd7d065b8eb187
#
_entry.id   ebaf65756ab6129b0dcd7d065b8eb187
#
_cell.length_a   1.000
_cell.length_b   1.000
_cell.length_c   1.000
_cell.angle_alpha   90.00
_cell.angle_beta   90.00
_cell.angle_gamma   90.00
#
_symmetry.space_group_name_H-M   'P 1'
#
loop_
_entity.id
_entity.type
_entity.pdbx_description
1 polymer ?
#
loop_
_entity_poly.entity_id
_entity_poly.type
_entity_poly.pdbx_seq_one_letter_code
_entity_poly.pdbx_strand_id
1 'polypeptide(L)'
;LAQHWDTLLSTYHLESGEEKLDRMVNLWHQYQCMVTFNMSRSASYFESGTGRGMGFRDSCQDLLGFVHIIPSRARERILDIAATQFEDGSAYHQYQPLTKKGNRDIGTGFNDDPLWLIAGTAAYLRETGDWSILEEQVPFDNDAAKAQPLMEHLRRSFNFTCTHLGPHGLPLIGRADWNDCLNLN
;
A
#
# COMPACT_ATOMS: atom_id res chain seq x y z
N LEU A 1 -5.85 24.20 -12.81
CA LEU A 1 -6.66 23.15 -12.18
C LEU A 1 -7.28 22.24 -13.25
N ALA A 2 -8.03 22.78 -14.24
CA ALA A 2 -8.65 22.01 -15.31
C ALA A 2 -7.62 21.12 -16.05
N GLN A 3 -6.55 21.72 -16.55
CA GLN A 3 -5.48 21.00 -17.25
C GLN A 3 -4.90 19.81 -16.44
N HIS A 4 -4.79 19.93 -15.13
CA HIS A 4 -4.34 18.83 -14.27
C HIS A 4 -5.30 17.65 -14.31
N TRP A 5 -6.60 17.93 -14.22
CA TRP A 5 -7.64 16.90 -14.31
C TRP A 5 -7.72 16.29 -15.70
N ASP A 6 -7.64 17.10 -16.74
CA ASP A 6 -7.65 16.61 -18.12
C ASP A 6 -6.48 15.66 -18.38
N THR A 7 -5.27 16.02 -17.92
CA THR A 7 -4.08 15.15 -18.02
C THR A 7 -4.26 13.85 -17.25
N LEU A 8 -4.75 13.91 -16.01
CA LEU A 8 -4.94 12.74 -15.18
C LEU A 8 -5.99 11.79 -15.75
N LEU A 9 -7.16 12.31 -16.12
CA LEU A 9 -8.28 11.52 -16.61
C LEU A 9 -8.08 11.00 -18.04
N SER A 10 -7.14 11.56 -18.82
CA SER A 10 -6.81 11.08 -20.16
C SER A 10 -5.90 9.85 -20.16
N THR A 11 -5.39 9.42 -19.01
CA THR A 11 -4.51 8.25 -18.90
C THR A 11 -5.22 6.96 -19.31
N TYR A 12 -6.51 6.86 -19.02
CA TYR A 12 -7.35 5.73 -19.41
C TYR A 12 -8.66 6.25 -20.00
N HIS A 13 -9.05 5.73 -21.17
CA HIS A 13 -10.26 6.15 -21.85
C HIS A 13 -11.02 4.96 -22.45
N LEU A 14 -12.33 4.90 -22.17
CA LEU A 14 -13.25 3.91 -22.70
C LEU A 14 -14.29 4.57 -23.59
N GLU A 15 -14.52 4.01 -24.76
CA GLU A 15 -15.62 4.33 -25.68
C GLU A 15 -16.44 3.07 -25.93
N SER A 16 -17.45 2.84 -25.10
CA SER A 16 -18.28 1.63 -25.17
C SER A 16 -19.56 1.83 -26.00
N GLY A 17 -19.93 3.07 -26.28
CA GLY A 17 -21.21 3.43 -26.86
C GLY A 17 -22.35 3.54 -25.84
N GLU A 18 -22.11 3.25 -24.57
CA GLU A 18 -23.04 3.47 -23.46
C GLU A 18 -22.54 4.64 -22.59
N GLU A 19 -23.19 5.80 -22.74
CA GLU A 19 -22.75 7.06 -22.12
C GLU A 19 -22.56 6.96 -20.59
N LYS A 20 -23.42 6.21 -19.90
CA LYS A 20 -23.33 6.07 -18.44
C LYS A 20 -22.10 5.27 -18.02
N LEU A 21 -21.79 4.21 -18.76
CA LEU A 21 -20.61 3.39 -18.52
C LEU A 21 -19.35 4.20 -18.83
N ASP A 22 -19.32 4.91 -19.96
CA ASP A 22 -18.20 5.75 -20.35
C ASP A 22 -17.92 6.83 -19.31
N ARG A 23 -18.96 7.51 -18.82
CA ARG A 23 -18.83 8.52 -17.74
C ARG A 23 -18.33 7.91 -16.43
N MET A 24 -18.82 6.72 -16.07
CA MET A 24 -18.41 6.03 -14.86
C MET A 24 -16.92 5.67 -14.89
N VAL A 25 -16.47 5.10 -16.01
CA VAL A 25 -15.09 4.65 -16.16
C VAL A 25 -14.13 5.83 -16.39
N ASN A 26 -14.48 6.77 -17.28
CA ASN A 26 -13.56 7.84 -17.67
C ASN A 26 -13.44 8.96 -16.62
N LEU A 27 -14.37 9.06 -15.69
CA LEU A 27 -14.36 10.11 -14.67
C LEU A 27 -14.41 9.54 -13.26
N TRP A 28 -15.52 8.89 -12.89
CA TRP A 28 -15.79 8.58 -11.50
C TRP A 28 -14.88 7.51 -10.92
N HIS A 29 -14.55 6.45 -11.65
CA HIS A 29 -13.65 5.41 -11.18
C HIS A 29 -12.24 5.96 -10.97
N GLN A 30 -11.72 6.72 -11.93
CA GLN A 30 -10.39 7.32 -11.82
C GLN A 30 -10.31 8.33 -10.68
N TYR A 31 -11.33 9.18 -10.55
CA TYR A 31 -11.44 10.12 -9.43
C TYR A 31 -11.47 9.39 -8.08
N GLN A 32 -12.32 8.37 -7.96
CA GLN A 32 -12.44 7.59 -6.73
C GLN A 32 -11.15 6.87 -6.36
N CYS A 33 -10.49 6.22 -7.31
CA CYS A 33 -9.21 5.56 -7.07
C CYS A 33 -8.14 6.54 -6.60
N MET A 34 -8.08 7.72 -7.21
CA MET A 34 -7.14 8.78 -6.80
C MET A 34 -7.43 9.28 -5.39
N VAL A 35 -8.69 9.54 -5.06
CA VAL A 35 -9.09 9.99 -3.72
C VAL A 35 -8.75 8.92 -2.68
N THR A 36 -9.12 7.68 -2.95
CA THR A 36 -8.84 6.54 -2.07
C THR A 36 -7.34 6.36 -1.85
N PHE A 37 -6.55 6.39 -2.90
CA PHE A 37 -5.09 6.32 -2.81
C PHE A 37 -4.49 7.45 -1.95
N ASN A 38 -4.95 8.68 -2.13
CA ASN A 38 -4.43 9.82 -1.38
C ASN A 38 -4.85 9.81 0.08
N MET A 39 -6.07 9.35 0.37
CA MET A 39 -6.63 9.35 1.71
C MET A 39 -6.34 8.04 2.47
N SER A 40 -6.06 6.94 1.78
CA SER A 40 -5.87 5.59 2.35
C SER A 40 -6.89 5.27 3.44
N ARG A 41 -8.16 5.55 3.15
CA ARG A 41 -9.31 5.34 4.05
C ARG A 41 -9.29 6.21 5.31
N SER A 42 -8.46 7.23 5.34
CA SER A 42 -8.47 8.26 6.39
C SER A 42 -9.40 9.38 5.94
N ALA A 43 -10.66 9.33 6.35
CA ALA A 43 -11.70 10.20 5.77
C ALA A 43 -11.53 11.66 6.15
N SER A 44 -11.13 11.97 7.38
CA SER A 44 -10.90 13.36 7.80
C SER A 44 -10.29 13.44 9.19
N TYR A 45 -9.84 14.65 9.57
CA TYR A 45 -9.46 14.95 10.95
C TYR A 45 -10.60 14.73 11.96
N PHE A 46 -11.83 14.96 11.56
CA PHE A 46 -12.99 14.77 12.43
C PHE A 46 -13.22 13.30 12.76
N GLU A 47 -13.00 12.42 11.81
CA GLU A 47 -13.19 10.98 12.00
C GLU A 47 -11.98 10.34 12.66
N SER A 48 -10.79 10.66 12.18
CA SER A 48 -9.56 9.92 12.50
C SER A 48 -8.67 10.63 13.52
N GLY A 49 -8.88 11.92 13.76
CA GLY A 49 -7.99 12.73 14.57
C GLY A 49 -6.61 12.96 13.92
N THR A 50 -5.75 13.68 14.63
CA THR A 50 -4.42 14.04 14.13
C THR A 50 -3.38 12.92 14.31
N GLY A 51 -3.64 11.96 15.19
CA GLY A 51 -2.72 10.88 15.54
C GLY A 51 -2.86 9.63 14.68
N ARG A 52 -3.96 9.48 13.93
CA ARG A 52 -4.18 8.30 13.10
C ARG A 52 -3.37 8.37 11.81
N GLY A 53 -2.70 7.26 11.50
CA GLY A 53 -1.93 7.11 10.28
C GLY A 53 -2.73 6.52 9.13
N MET A 54 -2.06 6.38 8.00
CA MET A 54 -2.53 5.61 6.85
C MET A 54 -2.18 4.13 7.07
N GLY A 55 -3.12 3.22 6.78
CA GLY A 55 -2.89 1.79 6.90
C GLY A 55 -1.82 1.29 5.92
N PHE A 56 -0.96 0.41 6.39
CA PHE A 56 0.04 -0.27 5.55
C PHE A 56 -0.64 -1.09 4.45
N ARG A 57 -1.48 -2.02 4.86
CA ARG A 57 -2.30 -2.85 3.98
C ARG A 57 -3.18 -2.00 3.07
N ASP A 58 -3.91 -1.05 3.65
CA ASP A 58 -4.83 -0.19 2.91
C ASP A 58 -4.13 0.58 1.80
N SER A 59 -2.96 1.15 2.09
CA SER A 59 -2.17 1.88 1.09
C SER A 59 -1.70 0.99 -0.05
N CYS A 60 -1.32 -0.26 0.23
CA CYS A 60 -0.94 -1.21 -0.80
C CYS A 60 -2.13 -1.66 -1.65
N GLN A 61 -3.30 -1.88 -1.04
CA GLN A 61 -4.53 -2.22 -1.77
C GLN A 61 -5.00 -1.08 -2.66
N ASP A 62 -5.02 0.14 -2.13
CA ASP A 62 -5.48 1.33 -2.86
C ASP A 62 -4.55 1.64 -4.05
N LEU A 63 -3.26 1.31 -3.92
CA LEU A 63 -2.30 1.40 -5.02
C LEU A 63 -2.71 0.55 -6.23
N LEU A 64 -3.36 -0.59 -6.04
CA LEU A 64 -3.80 -1.45 -7.14
C LEU A 64 -4.77 -0.75 -8.10
N GLY A 65 -5.60 0.16 -7.57
CA GLY A 65 -6.52 0.97 -8.38
C GLY A 65 -5.91 2.26 -8.93
N PHE A 66 -4.67 2.59 -8.55
CA PHE A 66 -4.04 3.88 -8.85
C PHE A 66 -2.79 3.77 -9.72
N VAL A 67 -2.12 2.63 -9.70
CA VAL A 67 -0.81 2.43 -10.32
C VAL A 67 -0.74 2.80 -11.80
N HIS A 68 -1.81 2.58 -12.56
CA HIS A 68 -1.90 2.94 -13.98
C HIS A 68 -2.18 4.43 -14.23
N ILE A 69 -2.69 5.15 -13.23
CA ILE A 69 -3.04 6.58 -13.34
C ILE A 69 -1.79 7.44 -13.16
N ILE A 70 -1.06 7.27 -12.07
CA ILE A 70 0.18 8.00 -11.79
C ILE A 70 1.24 7.03 -11.23
N PRO A 71 1.96 6.28 -12.10
CA PRO A 71 2.94 5.27 -11.67
C PRO A 71 4.05 5.83 -10.78
N SER A 72 4.49 7.07 -11.02
CA SER A 72 5.51 7.73 -10.19
C SER A 72 5.11 7.86 -8.73
N ARG A 73 3.85 8.22 -8.46
CA ARG A 73 3.31 8.31 -7.11
C ARG A 73 3.14 6.93 -6.47
N ALA A 74 2.79 5.93 -7.27
CA ALA A 74 2.74 4.55 -6.80
C ALA A 74 4.13 4.06 -6.37
N ARG A 75 5.17 4.37 -7.14
CA ARG A 75 6.56 4.07 -6.81
C ARG A 75 6.99 4.71 -5.48
N GLU A 76 6.75 5.99 -5.33
CA GLU A 76 7.02 6.70 -4.06
C GLU A 76 6.32 6.02 -2.86
N ARG A 77 5.04 5.68 -3.02
CA ARG A 77 4.26 5.05 -1.95
C ARG A 77 4.81 3.68 -1.56
N ILE A 78 5.24 2.86 -2.52
CA ILE A 78 5.85 1.55 -2.25
C ILE A 78 7.10 1.72 -1.39
N LEU A 79 7.97 2.67 -1.72
CA LEU A 79 9.19 2.94 -0.98
C LEU A 79 8.91 3.50 0.42
N ASP A 80 7.95 4.42 0.55
CA ASP A 80 7.52 4.97 1.84
C ASP A 80 6.98 3.88 2.77
N ILE A 81 6.16 2.98 2.25
CA ILE A 81 5.59 1.87 3.02
C ILE A 81 6.67 0.87 3.41
N ALA A 82 7.53 0.47 2.47
CA ALA A 82 8.62 -0.46 2.74
C ALA A 82 9.55 0.06 3.84
N ALA A 83 9.78 1.37 3.92
CA ALA A 83 10.59 1.99 4.95
C ALA A 83 10.03 1.83 6.37
N THR A 84 8.76 1.45 6.52
CA THR A 84 8.13 1.17 7.81
C THR A 84 8.12 -0.30 8.19
N GLN A 85 8.76 -1.15 7.40
CA GLN A 85 8.92 -2.57 7.70
C GLN A 85 10.07 -2.82 8.68
N PHE A 86 9.95 -3.85 9.49
CA PHE A 86 11.03 -4.29 10.39
C PHE A 86 11.97 -5.31 9.74
N GLU A 87 13.15 -5.47 10.32
CA GLU A 87 14.17 -6.39 9.80
C GLU A 87 13.74 -7.87 9.83
N ASP A 88 12.81 -8.24 10.68
CA ASP A 88 12.22 -9.59 10.73
C ASP A 88 11.18 -9.85 9.61
N GLY A 89 10.81 -8.82 8.87
CA GLY A 89 9.82 -8.88 7.80
C GLY A 89 8.41 -8.49 8.22
N SER A 90 8.15 -8.28 9.52
CA SER A 90 6.90 -7.67 9.99
C SER A 90 6.83 -6.18 9.62
N ALA A 91 5.69 -5.57 9.81
CA ALA A 91 5.49 -4.15 9.48
C ALA A 91 4.66 -3.42 10.54
N TYR A 92 4.78 -2.11 10.58
CA TYR A 92 3.79 -1.29 11.28
C TYR A 92 2.45 -1.40 10.56
N HIS A 93 1.37 -1.53 11.33
CA HIS A 93 0.03 -1.54 10.75
C HIS A 93 -0.36 -0.19 10.11
N GLN A 94 0.21 0.90 10.61
CA GLN A 94 -0.02 2.25 10.08
C GLN A 94 1.27 3.06 10.06
N TYR A 95 1.32 4.04 9.18
CA TYR A 95 2.37 5.06 9.15
C TYR A 95 1.78 6.46 9.05
N GLN A 96 2.55 7.46 9.48
CA GLN A 96 2.14 8.87 9.42
C GLN A 96 2.56 9.48 8.07
N PRO A 97 1.62 9.92 7.23
CA PRO A 97 1.94 10.33 5.86
C PRO A 97 2.83 11.58 5.78
N LEU A 98 2.75 12.47 6.76
CA LEU A 98 3.56 13.69 6.78
C LEU A 98 5.03 13.44 7.16
N THR A 99 5.27 12.50 8.05
CA THR A 99 6.62 12.16 8.52
C THR A 99 7.18 10.93 7.84
N LYS A 100 6.33 10.15 7.18
CA LYS A 100 6.62 8.85 6.55
C LYS A 100 7.17 7.80 7.54
N LYS A 101 6.85 7.95 8.81
CA LYS A 101 7.29 7.05 9.89
C LYS A 101 6.18 6.13 10.34
N GLY A 102 6.57 4.92 10.76
CA GLY A 102 5.65 3.96 11.35
C GLY A 102 4.96 4.50 12.61
N ASN A 103 3.70 4.14 12.79
CA ASN A 103 2.91 4.55 13.95
C ASN A 103 3.10 3.57 15.11
N ARG A 104 3.89 3.95 16.09
CA ARG A 104 4.23 3.11 17.26
C ARG A 104 3.04 2.86 18.19
N ASP A 105 2.07 3.74 18.23
CA ASP A 105 0.90 3.60 19.11
C ASP A 105 -0.01 2.45 18.69
N ILE A 106 -0.13 2.23 17.38
CA ILE A 106 -0.86 1.08 16.82
C ILE A 106 0.03 -0.17 16.83
N GLY A 107 1.33 0.00 16.55
CA GLY A 107 2.32 -1.07 16.58
C GLY A 107 2.25 -2.00 15.38
N THR A 108 2.55 -3.28 15.65
CA THR A 108 2.77 -4.34 14.66
C THR A 108 1.91 -5.56 14.97
N GLY A 109 2.14 -6.66 14.22
CA GLY A 109 1.59 -7.98 14.54
C GLY A 109 0.37 -8.36 13.70
N PHE A 110 0.04 -7.57 12.70
CA PHE A 110 -0.95 -7.91 11.69
C PHE A 110 -0.25 -8.75 10.62
N ASN A 111 -0.61 -10.01 10.52
CA ASN A 111 0.19 -10.99 9.79
C ASN A 111 0.12 -10.84 8.27
N ASP A 112 -0.93 -10.23 7.74
CA ASP A 112 -1.12 -10.03 6.31
C ASP A 112 -0.47 -8.73 5.78
N ASP A 113 -0.22 -7.73 6.64
CA ASP A 113 0.35 -6.44 6.22
C ASP A 113 1.57 -6.58 5.30
N PRO A 114 2.62 -7.36 5.66
CA PRO A 114 3.80 -7.46 4.82
C PRO A 114 3.55 -8.06 3.43
N LEU A 115 2.56 -8.93 3.29
CA LEU A 115 2.23 -9.58 2.01
C LEU A 115 1.64 -8.58 1.00
N TRP A 116 0.98 -7.55 1.48
CA TRP A 116 0.42 -6.51 0.62
C TRP A 116 1.49 -5.65 -0.03
N LEU A 117 2.66 -5.51 0.58
CA LEU A 117 3.82 -4.87 -0.07
C LEU A 117 4.25 -5.64 -1.33
N ILE A 118 4.25 -6.98 -1.26
CA ILE A 118 4.54 -7.84 -2.42
C ILE A 118 3.50 -7.63 -3.51
N ALA A 119 2.21 -7.64 -3.14
CA ALA A 119 1.11 -7.45 -4.09
C ALA A 119 1.17 -6.08 -4.78
N GLY A 120 1.39 -5.01 -4.02
CA GLY A 120 1.52 -3.64 -4.55
C GLY A 120 2.72 -3.49 -5.47
N THR A 121 3.89 -4.01 -5.07
CA THR A 121 5.10 -3.99 -5.91
C THR A 121 4.91 -4.79 -7.19
N ALA A 122 4.29 -5.97 -7.12
CA ALA A 122 4.00 -6.79 -8.30
C ALA A 122 3.04 -6.08 -9.27
N ALA A 123 2.04 -5.35 -8.77
CA ALA A 123 1.15 -4.55 -9.60
C ALA A 123 1.92 -3.42 -10.32
N TYR A 124 2.80 -2.72 -9.60
CA TYR A 124 3.65 -1.69 -10.18
C TYR A 124 4.56 -2.22 -11.28
N LEU A 125 5.23 -3.36 -11.04
CA LEU A 125 6.11 -3.98 -12.03
C LEU A 125 5.35 -4.43 -13.29
N ARG A 126 4.15 -4.99 -13.12
CA ARG A 126 3.30 -5.40 -14.26
C ARG A 126 2.85 -4.22 -15.10
N GLU A 127 2.55 -3.09 -14.47
CA GLU A 127 2.09 -1.89 -15.16
C GLU A 127 3.22 -1.16 -15.87
N THR A 128 4.38 -1.04 -15.22
CA THR A 128 5.44 -0.14 -15.67
C THR A 128 6.62 -0.83 -16.36
N GLY A 129 6.89 -2.08 -16.00
CA GLY A 129 8.13 -2.76 -16.37
C GLY A 129 9.39 -2.18 -15.71
N ASP A 130 9.24 -1.30 -14.72
CA ASP A 130 10.36 -0.66 -14.01
C ASP A 130 10.94 -1.57 -12.92
N TRP A 131 11.80 -2.49 -13.33
CA TRP A 131 12.49 -3.40 -12.41
C TRP A 131 13.51 -2.71 -11.52
N SER A 132 13.92 -1.47 -11.84
CA SER A 132 14.90 -0.73 -11.06
C SER A 132 14.44 -0.45 -9.62
N ILE A 133 13.14 -0.42 -9.39
CA ILE A 133 12.57 -0.24 -8.05
C ILE A 133 13.06 -1.31 -7.06
N LEU A 134 13.35 -2.54 -7.53
CA LEU A 134 13.79 -3.64 -6.67
C LEU A 134 15.19 -3.42 -6.07
N GLU A 135 15.99 -2.56 -6.71
CA GLU A 135 17.36 -2.23 -6.29
C GLU A 135 17.42 -0.98 -5.40
N GLU A 136 16.30 -0.26 -5.26
CA GLU A 136 16.23 0.92 -4.41
C GLU A 136 16.56 0.59 -2.97
N GLN A 137 17.47 1.39 -2.40
CA GLN A 137 17.90 1.23 -1.01
C GLN A 137 16.85 1.82 -0.07
N VAL A 138 16.17 0.98 0.68
CA VAL A 138 15.07 1.35 1.57
C VAL A 138 15.46 0.99 3.01
N PRO A 139 15.33 1.91 3.98
CA PRO A 139 15.64 1.62 5.37
C PRO A 139 14.60 0.69 6.01
N PHE A 140 15.01 -0.21 6.89
CA PHE A 140 14.10 -0.88 7.82
C PHE A 140 13.84 0.02 9.04
N ASP A 141 12.60 0.06 9.52
CA ASP A 141 12.13 0.88 10.67
C ASP A 141 12.51 2.37 10.55
N ASN A 142 12.53 2.88 9.31
CA ASN A 142 12.98 4.24 9.00
C ASN A 142 14.42 4.57 9.47
N ASP A 143 15.26 3.57 9.74
CA ASP A 143 16.67 3.71 10.15
C ASP A 143 17.58 3.62 8.92
N ALA A 144 18.16 4.73 8.50
CA ALA A 144 19.01 4.81 7.32
C ALA A 144 20.23 3.88 7.39
N ALA A 145 20.71 3.53 8.60
CA ALA A 145 21.82 2.59 8.77
C ALA A 145 21.45 1.14 8.41
N LYS A 146 20.15 0.85 8.30
CA LYS A 146 19.61 -0.48 8.00
C LYS A 146 19.04 -0.57 6.59
N ALA A 147 19.45 0.32 5.68
CA ALA A 147 18.95 0.31 4.31
C ALA A 147 19.39 -0.97 3.57
N GLN A 148 18.44 -1.57 2.85
CA GLN A 148 18.63 -2.73 2.00
C GLN A 148 17.84 -2.54 0.69
N PRO A 149 18.14 -3.29 -0.37
CA PRO A 149 17.32 -3.25 -1.58
C PRO A 149 15.85 -3.61 -1.30
N LEU A 150 14.91 -2.98 -2.01
CA LEU A 150 13.48 -3.31 -1.89
C LEU A 150 13.22 -4.81 -2.06
N MET A 151 13.96 -5.49 -2.92
CA MET A 151 13.84 -6.94 -3.11
C MET A 151 14.07 -7.71 -1.79
N GLU A 152 14.96 -7.23 -0.93
CA GLU A 152 15.19 -7.84 0.39
C GLU A 152 13.99 -7.64 1.33
N HIS A 153 13.34 -6.47 1.26
CA HIS A 153 12.07 -6.23 1.96
C HIS A 153 10.98 -7.23 1.56
N LEU A 154 10.80 -7.45 0.25
CA LEU A 154 9.81 -8.41 -0.26
C LEU A 154 10.14 -9.85 0.18
N ARG A 155 11.41 -10.24 0.11
CA ARG A 155 11.87 -11.55 0.56
C ARG A 155 11.60 -11.77 2.05
N ARG A 156 11.87 -10.77 2.89
CA ARG A 156 11.59 -10.84 4.33
C ARG A 156 10.11 -10.86 4.63
N SER A 157 9.27 -10.09 3.91
CA SER A 157 7.81 -10.17 4.00
C SER A 157 7.31 -11.60 3.80
N PHE A 158 7.76 -12.24 2.74
CA PHE A 158 7.37 -13.62 2.43
C PHE A 158 7.86 -14.60 3.50
N ASN A 159 9.13 -14.51 3.89
CA ASN A 159 9.72 -15.39 4.90
C ASN A 159 9.05 -15.24 6.26
N PHE A 160 8.68 -14.01 6.65
CA PHE A 160 7.95 -13.78 7.89
C PHE A 160 6.69 -14.62 7.96
N THR A 161 5.85 -14.56 6.95
CA THR A 161 4.62 -15.36 6.89
C THR A 161 4.91 -16.87 6.87
N CYS A 162 5.92 -17.30 6.10
CA CYS A 162 6.28 -18.72 5.99
C CYS A 162 6.89 -19.32 7.26
N THR A 163 7.42 -18.50 8.15
CA THR A 163 8.01 -18.94 9.43
C THR A 163 7.07 -18.79 10.62
N HIS A 164 5.95 -18.10 10.46
CA HIS A 164 4.94 -17.92 11.51
C HIS A 164 3.71 -18.78 11.23
N LEU A 165 3.91 -20.11 11.34
CA LEU A 165 2.88 -21.10 11.06
C LEU A 165 2.31 -21.70 12.34
N GLY A 166 1.03 -22.03 12.30
CA GLY A 166 0.34 -22.80 13.32
C GLY A 166 0.58 -24.32 13.18
N PRO A 167 -0.03 -25.13 14.07
CA PRO A 167 0.19 -26.58 14.10
C PRO A 167 -0.27 -27.30 12.83
N HIS A 168 -1.10 -26.68 12.00
CA HIS A 168 -1.57 -27.24 10.73
C HIS A 168 -0.78 -26.76 9.51
N GLY A 169 0.35 -26.06 9.71
CA GLY A 169 1.16 -25.51 8.62
C GLY A 169 0.52 -24.30 7.91
N LEU A 170 -0.49 -23.70 8.50
CA LEU A 170 -1.13 -22.48 8.00
C LEU A 170 -0.56 -21.26 8.71
N PRO A 171 -0.46 -20.11 8.03
CA PRO A 171 -0.03 -18.86 8.65
C PRO A 171 -0.89 -18.51 9.87
N LEU A 172 -0.23 -18.05 10.93
CA LEU A 172 -0.92 -17.52 12.11
C LEU A 172 -1.56 -16.16 11.77
N ILE A 173 -2.72 -15.91 12.33
CA ILE A 173 -3.38 -14.59 12.20
C ILE A 173 -2.53 -13.48 12.85
N GLY A 174 -1.75 -13.84 13.88
CA GLY A 174 -1.04 -12.85 14.69
C GLY A 174 -2.03 -12.06 15.54
N ARG A 175 -1.83 -10.75 15.62
CA ARG A 175 -2.73 -9.84 16.32
C ARG A 175 -4.06 -9.70 15.58
N ALA A 176 -4.01 -9.64 14.27
CA ALA A 176 -5.14 -9.63 13.36
C ALA A 176 -4.66 -9.90 11.93
N ASP A 177 -5.61 -10.19 11.05
CA ASP A 177 -5.43 -10.24 9.59
C ASP A 177 -6.38 -9.24 8.90
N TRP A 178 -6.65 -9.47 7.62
CA TRP A 178 -7.50 -8.60 6.82
C TRP A 178 -8.91 -8.38 7.41
N ASN A 179 -9.44 -9.30 8.16
CA ASN A 179 -10.77 -9.16 8.78
C ASN A 179 -10.73 -8.45 10.14
N ASP A 180 -9.59 -7.92 10.56
CA ASP A 180 -9.40 -7.12 11.78
C ASP A 180 -9.96 -7.79 13.05
N CYS A 181 -9.82 -9.09 13.13
CA CYS A 181 -10.29 -9.89 14.27
C CYS A 181 -11.82 -9.92 14.46
N LEU A 182 -12.60 -9.72 13.43
CA LEU A 182 -14.06 -9.77 13.51
C LEU A 182 -14.62 -11.13 13.91
N ASN A 183 -13.83 -12.18 13.76
CA ASN A 183 -14.18 -13.55 14.07
C ASN A 183 -13.56 -14.05 15.37
N LEU A 184 -13.05 -13.18 16.20
CA LEU A 184 -12.46 -13.58 17.45
C LEU A 184 -13.49 -14.10 18.43
N ASN A 185 -13.15 -15.18 19.01
CA ASN A 185 -13.86 -15.86 20.08
C ASN A 185 -13.51 -15.28 21.43
#